data_40b9b48f3330a284dee67aa2f0adbc56
#
_entry.id   40b9b48f3330a284dee67aa2f0adbc56
#
_cell.length_a   1.000
_cell.length_b   1.000
_cell.length_c   1.000
_cell.angle_alpha   90.00
_cell.angle_beta   90.00
_cell.angle_gamma   90.00
#
_symmetry.space_group_name_H-M   'P 1'
#
loop_
_entity.id
_entity.type
_entity.pdbx_description
1 polymer ?
#
loop_
_entity_poly.entity_id
_entity_poly.type
_entity_poly.pdbx_seq_one_letter_code
_entity_poly.pdbx_strand_id
1 'polypeptide(L)'
;MSYSIIEIELTQPLPTISLSESETGIALILRRKDEPIGFLLQAQPANSVLTPENLAQLIAKEAGTKLLEESIRDELMVNTSFVQFPPLTVAICTKDRPENLARCLQSLLKIQTPALKLEILVIDNAPSNEDTKELVDSLQGVRYVREPKPGLDFARNCALHSATGELLAFVDDDVIVDRKWLEGLMEAWAENPDAAAFTGLVLPYELVTDAQILFEQRGGFRRGFDKIRYGQVLAGNPLHPCGAGIFGAGCNMAFRREILQKLGGFDEALDTGAPLPGGGDLDIFYRVIRAGYPLVYEPKYLVFHQHRREQEKLRRQYWTWGLGFMAFVAKSYQTDPPQRSQLRRLIWWWVKDQLQQLKNSLIGRHVLPPSMISAEFWGGMVGLFGEYPRSLRRIEQIRRKFS
;
A
#
# COMPACT_ATOMS: atom_id res chain seq x y z
N MET A 1 16.49 -9.27 16.33
CA MET A 1 15.59 -10.42 16.03
C MET A 1 15.40 -10.50 14.52
N SER A 2 15.25 -11.74 13.99
CA SER A 2 14.95 -11.98 12.58
C SER A 2 13.84 -13.02 12.46
N TYR A 3 12.89 -12.82 11.55
CA TYR A 3 11.83 -13.79 11.26
C TYR A 3 11.97 -14.27 9.82
N SER A 4 11.91 -15.58 9.62
CA SER A 4 11.87 -16.17 8.29
C SER A 4 10.50 -15.98 7.64
N ILE A 5 10.48 -15.41 6.44
CA ILE A 5 9.25 -15.34 5.62
C ILE A 5 9.20 -16.61 4.77
N ILE A 6 8.13 -17.38 4.92
CA ILE A 6 7.95 -18.68 4.27
C ILE A 6 6.58 -18.72 3.59
N GLU A 7 6.55 -19.00 2.30
CA GLU A 7 5.30 -19.24 1.58
C GLU A 7 4.93 -20.73 1.72
N ILE A 8 3.67 -21.00 2.06
CA ILE A 8 3.10 -22.36 2.17
C ILE A 8 1.93 -22.48 1.22
N GLU A 9 2.05 -23.38 0.25
CA GLU A 9 0.94 -23.76 -0.66
C GLU A 9 0.12 -24.87 0.00
N LEU A 10 -1.11 -24.57 0.36
CA LEU A 10 -1.99 -25.45 1.13
C LEU A 10 -2.62 -26.61 0.31
N THR A 11 -2.42 -26.60 -1.00
CA THR A 11 -2.77 -27.73 -1.88
C THR A 11 -1.67 -28.78 -1.94
N GLN A 12 -0.51 -28.53 -1.31
CA GLN A 12 0.65 -29.40 -1.22
C GLN A 12 0.81 -29.95 0.21
N PRO A 13 1.53 -31.06 0.39
CA PRO A 13 1.90 -31.54 1.71
C PRO A 13 2.65 -30.47 2.50
N LEU A 14 2.30 -30.29 3.77
CA LEU A 14 2.96 -29.30 4.64
C LEU A 14 4.43 -29.71 4.86
N PRO A 15 5.37 -28.75 4.77
CA PRO A 15 6.79 -29.01 4.98
C PRO A 15 7.13 -29.12 6.48
N THR A 16 8.31 -29.64 6.78
CA THR A 16 8.98 -29.40 8.06
C THR A 16 9.80 -28.13 7.95
N ILE A 17 9.67 -27.18 8.86
CA ILE A 17 10.41 -25.93 8.91
C ILE A 17 11.42 -25.98 10.05
N SER A 18 12.70 -25.80 9.73
CA SER A 18 13.77 -25.70 10.73
C SER A 18 14.29 -24.28 10.77
N LEU A 19 14.26 -23.66 11.93
CA LEU A 19 14.82 -22.32 12.14
C LEU A 19 16.32 -22.40 12.46
N SER A 20 17.06 -21.44 11.95
CA SER A 20 18.49 -21.26 12.27
C SER A 20 18.66 -20.59 13.64
N GLU A 21 19.92 -20.52 14.11
CA GLU A 21 20.29 -19.84 15.36
C GLU A 21 19.95 -18.33 15.34
N SER A 22 19.97 -17.69 14.18
CA SER A 22 19.68 -16.26 14.01
C SER A 22 18.19 -15.93 13.90
N GLU A 23 17.35 -16.93 13.68
CA GLU A 23 15.92 -16.76 13.48
C GLU A 23 15.15 -16.95 14.80
N THR A 24 14.34 -15.97 15.14
CA THR A 24 13.57 -15.91 16.40
C THR A 24 12.07 -15.92 16.17
N GLY A 25 11.65 -16.28 14.95
CA GLY A 25 10.25 -16.37 14.57
C GLY A 25 10.04 -16.65 13.09
N ILE A 26 8.77 -16.82 12.75
CA ILE A 26 8.30 -17.09 11.39
C ILE A 26 7.23 -16.09 10.98
N ALA A 27 7.17 -15.82 9.68
CA ALA A 27 6.09 -15.16 9.00
C ALA A 27 5.62 -16.09 7.88
N LEU A 28 4.47 -16.72 8.04
CA LEU A 28 3.92 -17.64 7.05
C LEU A 28 2.96 -16.89 6.12
N ILE A 29 3.21 -16.96 4.83
CA ILE A 29 2.29 -16.53 3.79
C ILE A 29 1.54 -17.77 3.31
N LEU A 30 0.27 -17.87 3.62
CA LEU A 30 -0.55 -19.01 3.27
C LEU A 30 -1.17 -18.78 1.91
N ARG A 31 -0.94 -19.73 1.00
CA ARG A 31 -1.47 -19.71 -0.35
C ARG A 31 -2.32 -20.93 -0.63
N ARG A 32 -3.30 -20.76 -1.49
CA ARG A 32 -4.08 -21.84 -2.08
C ARG A 32 -4.20 -21.60 -3.58
N LYS A 33 -3.70 -22.54 -4.38
CA LYS A 33 -3.58 -22.38 -5.85
C LYS A 33 -2.84 -21.08 -6.24
N ASP A 34 -1.74 -20.80 -5.56
CA ASP A 34 -0.94 -19.58 -5.66
C ASP A 34 -1.60 -18.28 -5.14
N GLU A 35 -2.86 -18.28 -4.73
CA GLU A 35 -3.54 -17.10 -4.19
C GLU A 35 -3.27 -16.90 -2.70
N PRO A 36 -2.98 -15.67 -2.23
CA PRO A 36 -2.77 -15.42 -0.82
C PRO A 36 -4.09 -15.48 -0.06
N ILE A 37 -4.17 -16.32 0.98
CA ILE A 37 -5.38 -16.50 1.80
C ILE A 37 -5.16 -16.25 3.28
N GLY A 38 -3.92 -16.02 3.71
CA GLY A 38 -3.59 -15.74 5.11
C GLY A 38 -2.15 -15.32 5.32
N PHE A 39 -1.90 -14.66 6.45
CA PHE A 39 -0.57 -14.29 6.93
C PHE A 39 -0.48 -14.48 8.45
N LEU A 40 0.48 -15.27 8.89
CA LEU A 40 0.70 -15.56 10.30
C LEU A 40 2.08 -15.07 10.69
N LEU A 41 2.18 -14.32 11.78
CA LEU A 41 3.42 -13.83 12.36
C LEU A 41 3.58 -14.38 13.78
N GLN A 42 4.60 -15.20 14.01
CA GLN A 42 4.76 -15.87 15.29
C GLN A 42 6.23 -15.95 15.74
N ALA A 43 6.48 -15.54 16.98
CA ALA A 43 7.78 -15.78 17.64
C ALA A 43 7.97 -17.28 17.85
N GLN A 44 9.20 -17.77 17.60
CA GLN A 44 9.62 -19.14 17.79
C GLN A 44 11.02 -19.15 18.41
N PRO A 45 11.37 -20.12 19.26
CA PRO A 45 12.74 -20.27 19.72
C PRO A 45 13.69 -20.51 18.55
N ALA A 46 14.92 -19.96 18.66
CA ALA A 46 15.98 -20.29 17.73
C ALA A 46 16.24 -21.81 17.70
N ASN A 47 16.67 -22.33 16.56
CA ASN A 47 16.89 -23.77 16.33
C ASN A 47 15.64 -24.66 16.55
N SER A 48 14.44 -24.08 16.60
CA SER A 48 13.22 -24.88 16.70
C SER A 48 12.84 -25.54 15.38
N VAL A 49 12.12 -26.64 15.47
CA VAL A 49 11.57 -27.37 14.32
C VAL A 49 10.05 -27.39 14.42
N LEU A 50 9.40 -26.93 13.38
CA LEU A 50 7.94 -26.98 13.23
C LEU A 50 7.59 -28.18 12.32
N THR A 51 6.94 -29.17 12.90
CA THR A 51 6.46 -30.33 12.13
C THR A 51 5.21 -29.98 11.31
N PRO A 52 4.85 -30.81 10.32
CA PRO A 52 3.59 -30.64 9.60
C PRO A 52 2.36 -30.55 10.50
N GLU A 53 2.32 -31.29 11.60
CA GLU A 53 1.21 -31.27 12.58
C GLU A 53 1.13 -29.93 13.32
N ASN A 54 2.30 -29.37 13.74
CA ASN A 54 2.36 -28.06 14.37
C ASN A 54 1.89 -26.98 13.39
N LEU A 55 2.35 -27.04 12.14
CA LEU A 55 1.93 -26.11 11.09
C LEU A 55 0.42 -26.23 10.82
N ALA A 56 -0.12 -27.43 10.70
CA ALA A 56 -1.56 -27.65 10.48
C ALA A 56 -2.42 -26.99 11.58
N GLN A 57 -1.99 -27.09 12.86
CA GLN A 57 -2.70 -26.45 13.96
C GLN A 57 -2.67 -24.92 13.88
N LEU A 58 -1.50 -24.34 13.55
CA LEU A 58 -1.34 -22.89 13.37
C LEU A 58 -2.20 -22.37 12.21
N ILE A 59 -2.13 -23.05 11.06
CA ILE A 59 -2.87 -22.71 9.85
C ILE A 59 -4.38 -22.82 10.07
N ALA A 60 -4.85 -23.89 10.70
CA ALA A 60 -6.27 -24.08 10.99
C ALA A 60 -6.84 -22.97 11.87
N LYS A 61 -6.06 -22.48 12.84
CA LYS A 61 -6.45 -21.38 13.72
C LYS A 61 -6.52 -20.04 12.96
N GLU A 62 -5.57 -19.78 12.08
CA GLU A 62 -5.45 -18.48 11.39
C GLU A 62 -6.32 -18.38 10.14
N ALA A 63 -6.31 -19.40 9.31
CA ALA A 63 -6.91 -19.38 7.99
C ALA A 63 -7.97 -20.49 7.76
N GLY A 64 -8.35 -21.25 8.78
CA GLY A 64 -9.27 -22.40 8.62
C GLY A 64 -10.63 -22.02 8.02
N THR A 65 -11.23 -20.91 8.49
CA THR A 65 -12.50 -20.39 7.95
C THR A 65 -12.34 -19.99 6.49
N LYS A 66 -11.29 -19.23 6.17
CA LYS A 66 -11.02 -18.76 4.81
C LYS A 66 -10.75 -19.93 3.85
N LEU A 67 -10.00 -20.94 4.32
CA LEU A 67 -9.73 -22.14 3.54
C LEU A 67 -11.01 -22.91 3.20
N LEU A 68 -11.95 -22.99 4.15
CA LEU A 68 -13.25 -23.61 3.92
C LEU A 68 -14.09 -22.80 2.92
N GLU A 69 -14.15 -21.48 3.06
CA GLU A 69 -14.85 -20.59 2.14
C GLU A 69 -14.32 -20.71 0.71
N GLU A 70 -12.99 -20.70 0.53
CA GLU A 70 -12.36 -20.86 -0.78
C GLU A 70 -12.61 -22.26 -1.37
N SER A 71 -12.66 -23.30 -0.53
CA SER A 71 -12.98 -24.66 -0.99
C SER A 71 -14.43 -24.77 -1.49
N ILE A 72 -15.38 -24.16 -0.78
CA ILE A 72 -16.78 -24.09 -1.20
C ILE A 72 -16.91 -23.25 -2.49
N ARG A 73 -16.20 -22.14 -2.57
CA ARG A 73 -16.22 -21.28 -3.77
C ARG A 73 -15.76 -22.02 -5.01
N ASP A 74 -14.67 -22.79 -4.91
CA ASP A 74 -14.17 -23.60 -6.03
C ASP A 74 -15.19 -24.61 -6.56
N GLU A 75 -15.98 -25.21 -5.68
CA GLU A 75 -17.04 -26.16 -6.06
C GLU A 75 -18.24 -25.47 -6.74
N LEU A 76 -18.50 -24.21 -6.38
CA LEU A 76 -19.66 -23.46 -6.85
C LEU A 76 -19.36 -22.59 -8.08
N MET A 77 -18.09 -22.34 -8.40
CA MET A 77 -17.74 -21.43 -9.50
C MET A 77 -18.05 -22.02 -10.88
N VAL A 78 -18.90 -21.30 -11.60
CA VAL A 78 -19.11 -21.43 -13.04
C VAL A 78 -18.15 -20.47 -13.74
N ASN A 79 -17.53 -20.91 -14.85
CA ASN A 79 -16.55 -20.18 -15.65
C ASN A 79 -16.93 -18.70 -15.84
N THR A 80 -16.05 -17.80 -15.44
CA THR A 80 -16.16 -16.36 -15.69
C THR A 80 -15.90 -16.05 -17.17
N SER A 81 -16.73 -15.20 -17.75
CA SER A 81 -16.61 -14.71 -19.12
C SER A 81 -15.28 -13.96 -19.30
N PHE A 82 -14.58 -14.18 -20.41
CA PHE A 82 -13.41 -13.40 -20.78
C PHE A 82 -13.81 -11.93 -20.99
N VAL A 83 -13.41 -11.09 -20.07
CA VAL A 83 -13.47 -9.62 -20.23
C VAL A 83 -12.12 -9.16 -20.79
N GLN A 84 -12.17 -8.36 -21.85
CA GLN A 84 -10.95 -7.80 -22.43
C GLN A 84 -10.30 -6.84 -21.41
N PHE A 85 -9.06 -7.12 -21.03
CA PHE A 85 -8.31 -6.23 -20.14
C PHE A 85 -7.76 -5.03 -20.94
N PRO A 86 -7.87 -3.80 -20.40
CA PRO A 86 -7.42 -2.60 -21.09
C PRO A 86 -5.89 -2.51 -21.16
N PRO A 87 -5.33 -1.67 -22.06
CA PRO A 87 -3.92 -1.32 -22.01
C PRO A 87 -3.55 -0.77 -20.63
N LEU A 88 -2.49 -1.34 -20.04
CA LEU A 88 -2.03 -1.01 -18.69
C LEU A 88 -0.70 -0.25 -18.75
N THR A 89 -0.58 0.87 -18.04
CA THR A 89 0.69 1.48 -17.66
C THR A 89 0.96 1.20 -16.19
N VAL A 90 2.14 0.65 -15.87
CA VAL A 90 2.65 0.56 -14.50
C VAL A 90 3.69 1.65 -14.31
N ALA A 91 3.39 2.63 -13.48
CA ALA A 91 4.25 3.75 -13.17
C ALA A 91 5.01 3.53 -11.86
N ILE A 92 6.32 3.71 -11.88
CA ILE A 92 7.20 3.69 -10.73
C ILE A 92 7.78 5.09 -10.56
N CYS A 93 7.42 5.77 -9.47
CA CYS A 93 7.99 7.05 -9.09
C CYS A 93 9.19 6.80 -8.17
N THR A 94 10.37 7.26 -8.56
CA THR A 94 11.61 7.02 -7.82
C THR A 94 12.42 8.29 -7.66
N LYS A 95 13.34 8.30 -6.69
CA LYS A 95 14.32 9.35 -6.51
C LYS A 95 15.59 8.80 -5.86
N ASP A 96 16.70 8.84 -6.58
CA ASP A 96 18.05 8.52 -6.06
C ASP A 96 18.12 7.11 -5.38
N ARG A 97 17.42 6.08 -5.95
CA ARG A 97 17.32 4.71 -5.40
C ARG A 97 17.44 3.62 -6.49
N PRO A 98 18.51 3.62 -7.29
CA PRO A 98 18.61 2.71 -8.43
C PRO A 98 18.58 1.21 -8.02
N GLU A 99 19.13 0.84 -6.84
CA GLU A 99 19.12 -0.56 -6.39
C GLU A 99 17.72 -1.06 -6.04
N ASN A 100 16.91 -0.21 -5.39
CA ASN A 100 15.51 -0.53 -5.09
C ASN A 100 14.71 -0.66 -6.40
N LEU A 101 14.83 0.34 -7.26
CA LEU A 101 14.19 0.36 -8.57
C LEU A 101 14.54 -0.87 -9.40
N ALA A 102 15.82 -1.30 -9.41
CA ALA A 102 16.26 -2.47 -10.15
C ALA A 102 15.51 -3.74 -9.72
N ARG A 103 15.31 -3.95 -8.41
CA ARG A 103 14.55 -5.10 -7.88
C ARG A 103 13.08 -5.03 -8.27
N CYS A 104 12.47 -3.85 -8.16
CA CYS A 104 11.08 -3.61 -8.56
C CYS A 104 10.90 -3.92 -10.05
N LEU A 105 11.73 -3.36 -10.93
CA LEU A 105 11.69 -3.57 -12.37
C LEU A 105 11.88 -5.04 -12.75
N GLN A 106 12.83 -5.75 -12.11
CA GLN A 106 13.03 -7.18 -12.34
C GLN A 106 11.78 -8.00 -12.03
N SER A 107 11.02 -7.65 -11.00
CA SER A 107 9.78 -8.35 -10.65
C SER A 107 8.68 -8.08 -11.70
N LEU A 108 8.54 -6.85 -12.16
CA LEU A 108 7.58 -6.47 -13.20
C LEU A 108 7.89 -7.11 -14.56
N LEU A 109 9.16 -7.12 -14.95
CA LEU A 109 9.58 -7.75 -16.22
C LEU A 109 9.32 -9.27 -16.25
N LYS A 110 9.35 -9.94 -15.08
CA LYS A 110 9.05 -11.38 -14.97
C LYS A 110 7.58 -11.74 -15.19
N ILE A 111 6.67 -10.83 -14.86
CA ILE A 111 5.22 -11.05 -15.04
C ILE A 111 4.68 -10.51 -16.37
N GLN A 112 5.54 -9.84 -17.15
CA GLN A 112 5.18 -9.33 -18.46
C GLN A 112 4.84 -10.47 -19.42
N THR A 113 3.74 -10.35 -20.14
CA THR A 113 3.29 -11.33 -21.14
C THR A 113 3.03 -10.64 -22.47
N PRO A 114 3.41 -11.24 -23.61
CA PRO A 114 3.16 -10.67 -24.93
C PRO A 114 1.66 -10.45 -25.26
N ALA A 115 0.78 -11.18 -24.56
CA ALA A 115 -0.67 -11.06 -24.78
C ALA A 115 -1.25 -9.75 -24.21
N LEU A 116 -0.49 -9.03 -23.38
CA LEU A 116 -0.95 -7.83 -22.70
C LEU A 116 -0.19 -6.58 -23.16
N LYS A 117 -0.91 -5.51 -23.50
CA LYS A 117 -0.29 -4.21 -23.74
C LYS A 117 0.11 -3.57 -22.42
N LEU A 118 1.28 -3.96 -21.92
CA LEU A 118 1.86 -3.46 -20.67
C LEU A 118 2.98 -2.48 -20.97
N GLU A 119 2.81 -1.23 -20.54
CA GLU A 119 3.84 -0.21 -20.49
C GLU A 119 4.43 -0.13 -19.09
N ILE A 120 5.74 -0.22 -18.93
CA ILE A 120 6.46 0.08 -17.68
C ILE A 120 7.06 1.48 -17.82
N LEU A 121 6.68 2.38 -16.91
CA LEU A 121 7.03 3.79 -16.94
C LEU A 121 7.74 4.19 -15.64
N VAL A 122 9.00 4.60 -15.74
CA VAL A 122 9.76 5.13 -14.60
C VAL A 122 9.72 6.66 -14.64
N ILE A 123 9.26 7.25 -13.54
CA ILE A 123 9.30 8.69 -13.31
C ILE A 123 10.41 8.99 -12.31
N ASP A 124 11.48 9.62 -12.80
CA ASP A 124 12.63 10.02 -12.01
C ASP A 124 12.43 11.42 -11.44
N ASN A 125 12.13 11.51 -10.16
CA ASN A 125 11.67 12.73 -9.50
C ASN A 125 12.80 13.58 -8.95
N ALA A 126 13.08 14.69 -9.60
CA ALA A 126 14.13 15.63 -9.19
C ALA A 126 15.46 14.92 -8.84
N PRO A 127 16.00 14.09 -9.76
CA PRO A 127 17.19 13.29 -9.49
C PRO A 127 18.42 14.13 -9.22
N SER A 128 19.30 13.64 -8.33
CA SER A 128 20.58 14.28 -8.02
C SER A 128 21.73 13.83 -8.93
N ASN A 129 21.54 12.71 -9.66
CA ASN A 129 22.50 12.10 -10.59
C ASN A 129 21.78 11.43 -11.76
N GLU A 130 22.50 10.71 -12.62
CA GLU A 130 21.94 10.01 -13.78
C GLU A 130 21.80 8.48 -13.56
N ASP A 131 22.08 7.96 -12.37
CA ASP A 131 22.13 6.51 -12.08
C ASP A 131 20.80 5.80 -12.41
N THR A 132 19.68 6.45 -12.10
CA THR A 132 18.33 5.94 -12.44
C THR A 132 18.13 5.85 -13.94
N LYS A 133 18.58 6.87 -14.68
CA LYS A 133 18.47 6.89 -16.14
C LYS A 133 19.34 5.82 -16.77
N GLU A 134 20.59 5.69 -16.35
CA GLU A 134 21.52 4.66 -16.82
C GLU A 134 20.98 3.25 -16.60
N LEU A 135 20.39 2.99 -15.42
CA LEU A 135 19.72 1.73 -15.12
C LEU A 135 18.57 1.46 -16.11
N VAL A 136 17.67 2.44 -16.32
CA VAL A 136 16.51 2.27 -17.20
C VAL A 136 16.94 2.11 -18.66
N ASP A 137 17.93 2.88 -19.14
CA ASP A 137 18.48 2.79 -20.50
C ASP A 137 19.12 1.41 -20.78
N SER A 138 19.55 0.69 -19.73
CA SER A 138 20.07 -0.68 -19.85
C SER A 138 19.00 -1.76 -20.02
N LEU A 139 17.72 -1.42 -19.79
CA LEU A 139 16.58 -2.36 -19.77
C LEU A 139 15.69 -2.17 -21.00
N GLN A 140 15.33 -3.28 -21.66
CA GLN A 140 14.35 -3.25 -22.75
C GLN A 140 12.92 -3.21 -22.22
N GLY A 141 12.05 -2.42 -22.87
CA GLY A 141 10.62 -2.38 -22.54
C GLY A 141 10.27 -1.48 -21.34
N VAL A 142 11.23 -0.69 -20.85
CA VAL A 142 11.01 0.29 -19.78
C VAL A 142 11.20 1.69 -20.33
N ARG A 143 10.25 2.58 -20.09
CA ARG A 143 10.29 3.97 -20.53
C ARG A 143 10.67 4.88 -19.37
N TYR A 144 11.64 5.78 -19.62
CA TYR A 144 12.11 6.79 -18.67
C TYR A 144 11.47 8.14 -18.92
N VAL A 145 11.05 8.82 -17.86
CA VAL A 145 10.62 10.23 -17.87
C VAL A 145 11.17 10.93 -16.63
N ARG A 146 11.76 12.12 -16.82
CA ARG A 146 12.26 12.94 -15.74
C ARG A 146 11.24 13.99 -15.33
N GLU A 147 10.87 14.04 -14.04
CA GLU A 147 10.09 15.13 -13.44
C GLU A 147 10.99 16.01 -12.59
N PRO A 148 11.32 17.23 -13.03
CA PRO A 148 12.26 18.08 -12.31
C PRO A 148 11.71 18.69 -11.03
N LYS A 149 10.37 18.76 -10.86
CA LYS A 149 9.75 19.32 -9.66
C LYS A 149 9.79 18.31 -8.53
N PRO A 150 10.41 18.66 -7.37
CA PRO A 150 10.51 17.72 -6.25
C PRO A 150 9.17 17.47 -5.57
N GLY A 151 8.82 16.20 -5.38
CA GLY A 151 7.61 15.74 -4.70
C GLY A 151 6.98 14.52 -5.38
N LEU A 152 6.56 13.53 -4.59
CA LEU A 152 6.01 12.27 -5.11
C LEU A 152 4.73 12.53 -5.94
N ASP A 153 3.86 13.42 -5.50
CA ASP A 153 2.62 13.70 -6.24
C ASP A 153 2.85 14.53 -7.50
N PHE A 154 3.97 15.28 -7.63
CA PHE A 154 4.42 15.79 -8.90
C PHE A 154 4.81 14.65 -9.86
N ALA A 155 5.55 13.66 -9.35
CA ALA A 155 5.93 12.50 -10.14
C ALA A 155 4.72 11.66 -10.55
N ARG A 156 3.75 11.43 -9.64
CA ARG A 156 2.49 10.73 -9.96
C ARG A 156 1.67 11.47 -11.00
N ASN A 157 1.59 12.80 -10.92
CA ASN A 157 0.91 13.62 -11.93
C ASN A 157 1.68 13.61 -13.27
N CYS A 158 3.01 13.61 -13.26
CA CYS A 158 3.83 13.41 -14.45
C CYS A 158 3.52 12.03 -15.08
N ALA A 159 3.43 10.96 -14.29
CA ALA A 159 3.02 9.65 -14.75
C ALA A 159 1.62 9.66 -15.38
N LEU A 160 0.65 10.31 -14.74
CA LEU A 160 -0.73 10.45 -15.24
C LEU A 160 -0.78 11.09 -16.64
N HIS A 161 0.05 12.09 -16.88
CA HIS A 161 0.13 12.78 -18.18
C HIS A 161 0.94 12.00 -19.22
N SER A 162 1.95 11.24 -18.79
CA SER A 162 2.85 10.49 -19.66
C SER A 162 2.34 9.10 -20.03
N ALA A 163 1.49 8.49 -19.21
CA ALA A 163 0.97 7.14 -19.39
C ALA A 163 0.17 7.01 -20.69
N THR A 164 0.32 5.87 -21.37
CA THR A 164 -0.43 5.53 -22.60
C THR A 164 -1.58 4.56 -22.33
N GLY A 165 -1.54 3.84 -21.21
CA GLY A 165 -2.59 2.88 -20.82
C GLY A 165 -3.91 3.56 -20.43
N GLU A 166 -5.00 2.81 -20.60
CA GLU A 166 -6.33 3.19 -20.10
C GLU A 166 -6.40 3.01 -18.58
N LEU A 167 -5.75 1.96 -18.07
CA LEU A 167 -5.53 1.71 -16.67
C LEU A 167 -4.11 2.14 -16.29
N LEU A 168 -3.97 2.91 -15.21
CA LEU A 168 -2.69 3.39 -14.68
C LEU A 168 -2.48 2.84 -13.27
N ALA A 169 -1.55 1.92 -13.12
CA ALA A 169 -1.11 1.38 -11.85
C ALA A 169 0.12 2.12 -11.33
N PHE A 170 0.20 2.30 -10.02
CA PHE A 170 1.35 2.83 -9.31
C PHE A 170 1.90 1.77 -8.37
N VAL A 171 3.20 1.57 -8.42
CA VAL A 171 3.97 0.79 -7.44
C VAL A 171 5.18 1.63 -6.98
N ASP A 172 5.54 1.51 -5.71
CA ASP A 172 6.73 2.21 -5.19
C ASP A 172 8.02 1.48 -5.61
N ASP A 173 9.15 2.17 -5.59
CA ASP A 173 10.46 1.62 -5.98
C ASP A 173 11.00 0.57 -4.98
N ASP A 174 10.47 0.51 -3.75
CA ASP A 174 10.84 -0.42 -2.69
C ASP A 174 9.86 -1.61 -2.55
N VAL A 175 9.13 -1.94 -3.61
CA VAL A 175 8.27 -3.13 -3.66
C VAL A 175 8.75 -4.15 -4.68
N ILE A 176 8.32 -5.40 -4.49
CA ILE A 176 8.40 -6.49 -5.45
C ILE A 176 6.97 -6.96 -5.72
N VAL A 177 6.56 -7.01 -6.99
CA VAL A 177 5.24 -7.50 -7.35
C VAL A 177 5.18 -9.02 -7.28
N ASP A 178 4.07 -9.55 -6.79
CA ASP A 178 3.83 -10.99 -6.74
C ASP A 178 3.59 -11.57 -8.14
N ARG A 179 3.83 -12.89 -8.29
CA ARG A 179 3.60 -13.61 -9.55
C ARG A 179 2.14 -13.54 -10.03
N LYS A 180 1.20 -13.37 -9.12
CA LYS A 180 -0.24 -13.25 -9.40
C LYS A 180 -0.74 -11.79 -9.42
N TRP A 181 0.15 -10.81 -9.25
CA TRP A 181 -0.21 -9.40 -9.16
C TRP A 181 -1.06 -8.92 -10.34
N LEU A 182 -0.61 -9.25 -11.57
CA LEU A 182 -1.29 -8.85 -12.79
C LEU A 182 -2.64 -9.56 -12.95
N GLU A 183 -2.69 -10.87 -12.64
CA GLU A 183 -3.91 -11.66 -12.68
C GLU A 183 -4.95 -11.12 -11.68
N GLY A 184 -4.53 -10.78 -10.44
CA GLY A 184 -5.40 -10.15 -9.45
C GLY A 184 -6.00 -8.83 -9.92
N LEU A 185 -5.20 -7.95 -10.55
CA LEU A 185 -5.71 -6.70 -11.11
C LEU A 185 -6.69 -6.94 -12.28
N MET A 186 -6.39 -7.93 -13.14
CA MET A 186 -7.27 -8.30 -14.26
C MET A 186 -8.62 -8.83 -13.78
N GLU A 187 -8.63 -9.66 -12.75
CA GLU A 187 -9.86 -10.18 -12.15
C GLU A 187 -10.67 -9.06 -11.48
N ALA A 188 -10.01 -8.24 -10.66
CA ALA A 188 -10.67 -7.09 -10.02
C ALA A 188 -11.33 -6.16 -11.05
N TRP A 189 -10.66 -5.91 -12.18
CA TRP A 189 -11.21 -5.13 -13.28
C TRP A 189 -12.42 -5.81 -13.93
N ALA A 190 -12.32 -7.12 -14.23
CA ALA A 190 -13.38 -7.87 -14.90
C ALA A 190 -14.65 -7.99 -14.04
N GLU A 191 -14.47 -8.23 -12.74
CA GLU A 191 -15.56 -8.37 -11.77
C GLU A 191 -16.23 -7.02 -11.43
N ASN A 192 -15.52 -5.88 -11.65
CA ASN A 192 -15.98 -4.55 -11.26
C ASN A 192 -15.81 -3.53 -12.41
N PRO A 193 -16.61 -3.63 -13.49
CA PRO A 193 -16.45 -2.81 -14.69
C PRO A 193 -16.72 -1.32 -14.47
N ASP A 194 -17.38 -0.94 -13.39
CA ASP A 194 -17.71 0.44 -13.00
C ASP A 194 -16.75 1.01 -11.94
N ALA A 195 -15.82 0.20 -11.38
CA ALA A 195 -14.85 0.67 -10.40
C ALA A 195 -13.81 1.59 -11.06
N ALA A 196 -13.46 2.69 -10.37
CA ALA A 196 -12.48 3.65 -10.87
C ALA A 196 -11.09 3.47 -10.25
N ALA A 197 -11.00 2.79 -9.10
CA ALA A 197 -9.74 2.55 -8.42
C ALA A 197 -9.65 1.11 -7.89
N PHE A 198 -8.43 0.61 -7.84
CA PHE A 198 -8.09 -0.73 -7.36
C PHE A 198 -6.90 -0.60 -6.43
N THR A 199 -6.94 -1.29 -5.30
CA THR A 199 -5.83 -1.41 -4.35
C THR A 199 -5.61 -2.87 -4.01
N GLY A 200 -4.41 -3.21 -3.53
CA GLY A 200 -4.06 -4.59 -3.27
C GLY A 200 -3.41 -4.82 -1.92
N LEU A 201 -3.18 -6.09 -1.64
CA LEU A 201 -2.50 -6.55 -0.45
C LEU A 201 -1.03 -6.11 -0.48
N VAL A 202 -0.53 -5.74 0.70
CA VAL A 202 0.89 -5.42 0.91
C VAL A 202 1.41 -6.27 2.05
N LEU A 203 2.41 -7.11 1.78
CA LEU A 203 3.09 -7.97 2.74
C LEU A 203 4.56 -7.53 2.91
N PRO A 204 5.25 -7.92 3.98
CA PRO A 204 6.66 -7.61 4.16
C PRO A 204 7.54 -8.34 3.13
N TYR A 205 8.53 -7.64 2.57
CA TYR A 205 9.58 -8.25 1.75
C TYR A 205 10.61 -9.01 2.61
N GLU A 206 10.89 -8.49 3.79
CA GLU A 206 11.85 -9.05 4.75
C GLU A 206 11.47 -8.65 6.18
N LEU A 207 11.92 -9.45 7.16
CA LEU A 207 11.71 -9.21 8.59
C LEU A 207 13.02 -9.48 9.35
N VAL A 208 14.07 -8.73 9.03
CA VAL A 208 15.44 -8.93 9.53
C VAL A 208 15.82 -7.98 10.67
N THR A 209 14.90 -7.10 11.06
CA THR A 209 15.12 -6.15 12.16
C THR A 209 13.90 -6.05 13.08
N ASP A 210 14.14 -5.65 14.33
CA ASP A 210 13.07 -5.42 15.32
C ASP A 210 12.07 -4.36 14.85
N ALA A 211 12.51 -3.34 14.09
CA ALA A 211 11.63 -2.32 13.57
C ALA A 211 10.62 -2.88 12.55
N GLN A 212 11.06 -3.76 11.66
CA GLN A 212 10.20 -4.41 10.67
C GLN A 212 9.22 -5.38 11.34
N ILE A 213 9.69 -6.16 12.30
CA ILE A 213 8.85 -7.10 13.06
C ILE A 213 7.79 -6.33 13.86
N LEU A 214 8.17 -5.26 14.56
CA LEU A 214 7.27 -4.40 15.32
C LEU A 214 6.18 -3.78 14.42
N PHE A 215 6.55 -3.34 13.22
CA PHE A 215 5.61 -2.79 12.25
C PHE A 215 4.58 -3.84 11.82
N GLU A 216 5.01 -5.07 11.54
CA GLU A 216 4.11 -6.17 11.17
C GLU A 216 3.25 -6.66 12.34
N GLN A 217 3.76 -6.67 13.56
CA GLN A 217 2.98 -6.96 14.77
C GLN A 217 1.85 -5.93 15.00
N ARG A 218 2.04 -4.68 14.58
CA ARG A 218 1.00 -3.63 14.58
C ARG A 218 -0.05 -3.83 13.48
N GLY A 219 0.22 -4.70 12.51
CA GLY A 219 -0.66 -4.99 11.37
C GLY A 219 -0.10 -4.60 10.00
N GLY A 220 1.04 -3.93 9.96
CA GLY A 220 1.66 -3.52 8.69
C GLY A 220 0.74 -2.68 7.81
N PHE A 221 0.80 -2.91 6.50
CA PHE A 221 -0.10 -2.31 5.52
C PHE A 221 -1.31 -3.18 5.16
N ARG A 222 -1.44 -4.37 5.76
CA ARG A 222 -2.51 -5.32 5.42
C ARG A 222 -3.91 -4.76 5.68
N ARG A 223 -4.85 -5.11 4.79
CA ARG A 223 -6.28 -4.82 4.92
C ARG A 223 -7.13 -6.11 4.92
N GLY A 224 -6.48 -7.26 5.13
CA GLY A 224 -7.11 -8.59 5.13
C GLY A 224 -6.93 -9.33 3.81
N PHE A 225 -7.58 -10.50 3.74
CA PHE A 225 -7.49 -11.42 2.61
C PHE A 225 -8.84 -11.59 1.90
N ASP A 226 -9.80 -10.71 2.18
CA ASP A 226 -11.09 -10.68 1.51
C ASP A 226 -11.12 -9.58 0.45
N LYS A 227 -11.78 -9.85 -0.68
CA LYS A 227 -12.11 -8.85 -1.67
C LYS A 227 -13.10 -7.87 -1.05
N ILE A 228 -12.84 -6.57 -1.17
CA ILE A 228 -13.72 -5.54 -0.61
C ILE A 228 -14.03 -4.53 -1.70
N ARG A 229 -15.33 -4.27 -1.90
CA ARG A 229 -15.79 -3.21 -2.77
C ARG A 229 -16.31 -2.04 -1.92
N TYR A 230 -15.63 -0.92 -2.00
CA TYR A 230 -16.00 0.33 -1.34
C TYR A 230 -16.83 1.19 -2.29
N GLY A 231 -18.09 1.46 -1.91
CA GLY A 231 -18.95 2.42 -2.58
C GLY A 231 -19.10 3.72 -1.78
N GLN A 232 -20.12 4.50 -2.05
CA GLN A 232 -20.44 5.73 -1.29
C GLN A 232 -20.82 5.46 0.17
N VAL A 233 -21.34 4.28 0.44
CA VAL A 233 -21.72 3.83 1.78
C VAL A 233 -20.99 2.52 2.10
N LEU A 234 -20.50 2.41 3.31
CA LEU A 234 -19.94 1.18 3.86
C LEU A 234 -20.72 0.83 5.13
N ALA A 235 -21.43 -0.30 5.11
CA ALA A 235 -22.23 -0.75 6.25
C ALA A 235 -21.34 -0.90 7.51
N GLY A 236 -21.84 -0.44 8.64
CA GLY A 236 -21.11 -0.54 9.91
C GLY A 236 -19.98 0.48 10.11
N ASN A 237 -19.64 1.31 9.11
CA ASN A 237 -18.61 2.34 9.24
C ASN A 237 -19.19 3.77 9.13
N PRO A 238 -19.51 4.43 10.25
CA PRO A 238 -20.10 5.76 10.24
C PRO A 238 -19.11 6.87 9.85
N LEU A 239 -17.81 6.58 9.76
CA LEU A 239 -16.75 7.51 9.36
C LEU A 239 -16.40 7.39 7.87
N HIS A 240 -17.02 6.45 7.16
CA HIS A 240 -16.83 6.30 5.72
C HIS A 240 -17.43 7.49 4.95
N PRO A 241 -16.77 8.04 3.92
CA PRO A 241 -15.45 7.66 3.38
C PRO A 241 -14.28 8.44 4.01
N CYS A 242 -14.51 9.25 5.06
CA CYS A 242 -13.51 10.16 5.63
C CYS A 242 -12.29 9.41 6.21
N GLY A 243 -12.47 8.18 6.72
CA GLY A 243 -11.40 7.31 7.20
C GLY A 243 -10.67 6.59 6.06
N ALA A 244 -10.08 7.33 5.12
CA ALA A 244 -9.56 6.80 3.85
C ALA A 244 -8.41 5.77 3.97
N GLY A 245 -7.76 5.66 5.12
CA GLY A 245 -6.67 4.68 5.36
C GLY A 245 -7.08 3.21 5.25
N ILE A 246 -8.39 2.91 5.21
CA ILE A 246 -8.88 1.53 5.05
C ILE A 246 -8.86 1.06 3.58
N PHE A 247 -8.76 1.98 2.61
CA PHE A 247 -8.93 1.65 1.19
C PHE A 247 -7.73 0.98 0.55
N GLY A 248 -6.56 1.03 1.18
CA GLY A 248 -5.32 0.45 0.66
C GLY A 248 -4.10 1.30 1.02
N ALA A 249 -3.01 1.11 0.28
CA ALA A 249 -1.77 1.84 0.42
C ALA A 249 -1.29 2.37 -0.94
N GLY A 250 -0.68 3.56 -0.95
CA GLY A 250 -0.20 4.23 -2.16
C GLY A 250 0.89 3.47 -2.92
N CYS A 251 1.54 2.50 -2.27
CA CYS A 251 2.56 1.66 -2.90
C CYS A 251 1.99 0.52 -3.78
N ASN A 252 0.65 0.34 -3.83
CA ASN A 252 -0.01 -0.69 -4.64
C ASN A 252 -1.44 -0.26 -4.99
N MET A 253 -1.59 0.59 -6.00
CA MET A 253 -2.87 1.14 -6.42
C MET A 253 -2.96 1.28 -7.94
N ALA A 254 -4.17 1.18 -8.49
CA ALA A 254 -4.42 1.44 -9.90
C ALA A 254 -5.70 2.25 -10.08
N PHE A 255 -5.77 3.01 -11.17
CA PHE A 255 -6.91 3.89 -11.49
C PHE A 255 -7.28 3.81 -12.96
N ARG A 256 -8.57 3.94 -13.27
CA ARG A 256 -8.97 4.35 -14.60
C ARG A 256 -8.39 5.73 -14.89
N ARG A 257 -7.46 5.80 -15.85
CA ARG A 257 -6.69 7.04 -16.13
C ARG A 257 -7.61 8.23 -16.41
N GLU A 258 -8.66 8.03 -17.18
CA GLU A 258 -9.66 9.07 -17.49
C GLU A 258 -10.33 9.62 -16.21
N ILE A 259 -10.69 8.74 -15.26
CA ILE A 259 -11.33 9.17 -14.01
C ILE A 259 -10.34 9.93 -13.14
N LEU A 260 -9.09 9.44 -13.03
CA LEU A 260 -8.05 10.13 -12.29
C LEU A 260 -7.78 11.53 -12.88
N GLN A 261 -7.79 11.68 -14.21
CA GLN A 261 -7.69 12.98 -14.89
C GLN A 261 -8.90 13.87 -14.59
N LYS A 262 -10.12 13.35 -14.66
CA LYS A 262 -11.37 14.10 -14.32
C LYS A 262 -11.37 14.60 -12.87
N LEU A 263 -10.76 13.85 -11.96
CA LEU A 263 -10.58 14.22 -10.56
C LEU A 263 -9.43 15.23 -10.35
N GLY A 264 -8.67 15.59 -11.40
CA GLY A 264 -7.58 16.56 -11.33
C GLY A 264 -6.25 15.98 -10.85
N GLY A 265 -6.08 14.65 -10.85
CA GLY A 265 -4.86 13.97 -10.42
C GLY A 265 -4.64 14.02 -8.90
N PHE A 266 -3.39 13.89 -8.49
CA PHE A 266 -2.98 13.96 -7.07
C PHE A 266 -2.79 15.39 -6.61
N ASP A 267 -3.05 15.65 -5.32
CA ASP A 267 -2.81 16.95 -4.70
C ASP A 267 -1.35 17.09 -4.28
N GLU A 268 -0.57 17.80 -5.08
CA GLU A 268 0.87 18.00 -4.89
C GLU A 268 1.20 18.62 -3.52
N ALA A 269 0.24 19.23 -2.83
CA ALA A 269 0.42 19.78 -1.49
C ALA A 269 0.38 18.74 -0.37
N LEU A 270 -0.04 17.49 -0.64
CA LEU A 270 -0.15 16.43 0.35
C LEU A 270 1.04 15.46 0.35
N ASP A 271 1.92 15.52 -0.63
CA ASP A 271 3.06 14.60 -0.76
C ASP A 271 4.28 15.25 -1.44
N THR A 272 4.69 16.39 -0.90
CA THR A 272 5.78 17.19 -1.49
C THR A 272 7.18 16.83 -1.00
N GLY A 273 7.35 15.74 -0.27
CA GLY A 273 8.57 15.45 0.46
C GLY A 273 8.56 16.12 1.84
N ALA A 274 9.66 16.72 2.31
CA ALA A 274 9.67 17.41 3.61
C ALA A 274 9.07 18.82 3.49
N PRO A 275 8.25 19.30 4.46
CA PRO A 275 7.83 18.69 5.72
C PRO A 275 6.49 17.95 5.68
N LEU A 276 5.75 17.89 4.58
CA LEU A 276 4.48 17.17 4.47
C LEU A 276 4.60 15.97 3.51
N PRO A 277 5.22 14.87 3.94
CA PRO A 277 5.39 13.67 3.13
C PRO A 277 4.28 12.66 3.38
N GLY A 278 3.11 12.84 2.79
CA GLY A 278 2.05 11.86 2.87
C GLY A 278 0.64 12.43 2.89
N GLY A 279 -0.34 11.58 2.58
CA GLY A 279 -1.76 11.92 2.51
C GLY A 279 -2.31 12.03 1.10
N GLY A 280 -1.48 12.03 0.07
CA GLY A 280 -1.92 12.09 -1.33
C GLY A 280 -2.74 10.88 -1.77
N ASP A 281 -2.34 9.69 -1.33
CA ASP A 281 -3.10 8.45 -1.55
C ASP A 281 -4.46 8.47 -0.82
N LEU A 282 -4.50 8.92 0.44
CA LEU A 282 -5.73 9.06 1.20
C LEU A 282 -6.71 10.03 0.51
N ASP A 283 -6.17 11.14 0.02
CA ASP A 283 -6.94 12.16 -0.68
C ASP A 283 -7.54 11.65 -1.97
N ILE A 284 -6.78 10.98 -2.81
CA ILE A 284 -7.30 10.48 -4.08
C ILE A 284 -8.32 9.37 -3.87
N PHE A 285 -8.12 8.45 -2.92
CA PHE A 285 -9.10 7.43 -2.57
C PHE A 285 -10.40 8.05 -2.07
N TYR A 286 -10.30 9.04 -1.18
CA TYR A 286 -11.46 9.79 -0.71
C TYR A 286 -12.21 10.45 -1.86
N ARG A 287 -11.52 11.15 -2.76
CA ARG A 287 -12.13 11.85 -3.90
C ARG A 287 -12.80 10.89 -4.90
N VAL A 288 -12.23 9.71 -5.13
CA VAL A 288 -12.84 8.64 -5.95
C VAL A 288 -14.20 8.26 -5.39
N ILE A 289 -14.26 7.91 -4.10
CA ILE A 289 -15.53 7.52 -3.45
C ILE A 289 -16.52 8.68 -3.40
N ARG A 290 -16.05 9.90 -3.11
CA ARG A 290 -16.91 11.10 -3.07
C ARG A 290 -17.49 11.46 -4.43
N ALA A 291 -16.78 11.17 -5.50
CA ALA A 291 -17.29 11.36 -6.87
C ALA A 291 -18.28 10.28 -7.31
N GLY A 292 -18.57 9.28 -6.45
CA GLY A 292 -19.54 8.22 -6.73
C GLY A 292 -18.95 6.97 -7.38
N TYR A 293 -17.63 6.91 -7.57
CA TYR A 293 -16.99 5.75 -8.17
C TYR A 293 -16.59 4.73 -7.10
N PRO A 294 -16.80 3.42 -7.35
CA PRO A 294 -16.30 2.39 -6.46
C PRO A 294 -14.76 2.28 -6.50
N LEU A 295 -14.21 1.88 -5.34
CA LEU A 295 -12.83 1.43 -5.18
C LEU A 295 -12.86 -0.04 -4.75
N VAL A 296 -12.00 -0.88 -5.33
CA VAL A 296 -11.93 -2.31 -5.04
C VAL A 296 -10.58 -2.63 -4.41
N TYR A 297 -10.62 -3.37 -3.31
CA TYR A 297 -9.45 -3.99 -2.70
C TYR A 297 -9.42 -5.47 -3.11
N GLU A 298 -8.31 -5.90 -3.73
CA GLU A 298 -8.09 -7.26 -4.23
C GLU A 298 -6.83 -7.86 -3.57
N PRO A 299 -6.94 -8.87 -2.70
CA PRO A 299 -5.78 -9.48 -2.05
C PRO A 299 -4.79 -10.16 -3.01
N LYS A 300 -5.26 -10.70 -4.15
CA LYS A 300 -4.42 -11.31 -5.18
C LYS A 300 -3.54 -10.27 -5.90
N TYR A 301 -3.95 -9.01 -5.92
CA TYR A 301 -3.16 -7.86 -6.36
C TYR A 301 -2.13 -7.52 -5.29
N LEU A 302 -1.14 -8.42 -5.08
CA LEU A 302 -0.20 -8.44 -3.96
C LEU A 302 1.16 -7.86 -4.33
N VAL A 303 1.72 -7.02 -3.44
CA VAL A 303 3.14 -6.63 -3.46
C VAL A 303 3.83 -6.94 -2.14
N PHE A 304 5.16 -7.13 -2.22
CA PHE A 304 6.05 -7.25 -1.07
C PHE A 304 6.80 -5.95 -0.89
N HIS A 305 6.63 -5.29 0.25
CA HIS A 305 7.20 -3.98 0.52
C HIS A 305 8.36 -4.06 1.52
N GLN A 306 9.45 -3.34 1.25
CA GLN A 306 10.60 -3.24 2.15
C GLN A 306 10.32 -2.22 3.26
N HIS A 307 9.96 -2.70 4.45
CA HIS A 307 9.69 -1.84 5.60
C HIS A 307 10.96 -1.18 6.14
N ARG A 308 10.79 -0.12 6.94
CA ARG A 308 11.90 0.61 7.57
C ARG A 308 12.68 -0.29 8.52
N ARG A 309 14.00 -0.44 8.29
CA ARG A 309 14.87 -1.30 9.09
C ARG A 309 15.26 -0.69 10.44
N GLU A 310 15.24 0.63 10.56
CA GLU A 310 15.71 1.36 11.74
C GLU A 310 14.54 1.88 12.57
N GLN A 311 14.62 1.75 13.90
CA GLN A 311 13.60 2.21 14.84
C GLN A 311 13.31 3.71 14.69
N GLU A 312 14.35 4.53 14.47
CA GLU A 312 14.16 5.98 14.30
C GLU A 312 13.44 6.31 12.97
N LYS A 313 13.76 5.60 11.89
CA LYS A 313 13.04 5.75 10.62
C LYS A 313 11.59 5.30 10.73
N LEU A 314 11.33 4.23 11.50
CA LEU A 314 9.97 3.78 11.79
C LEU A 314 9.21 4.82 12.64
N ARG A 315 9.84 5.38 13.69
CA ARG A 315 9.24 6.45 14.50
C ARG A 315 8.92 7.69 13.65
N ARG A 316 9.81 8.07 12.73
CA ARG A 316 9.57 9.15 11.77
C ARG A 316 8.40 8.80 10.83
N GLN A 317 8.24 7.56 10.42
CA GLN A 317 7.11 7.11 9.60
C GLN A 317 5.77 7.31 10.34
N TYR A 318 5.68 6.95 11.63
CA TYR A 318 4.48 7.23 12.43
C TYR A 318 4.19 8.74 12.53
N TRP A 319 5.22 9.56 12.76
CA TRP A 319 5.06 11.01 12.72
C TRP A 319 4.48 11.49 11.39
N THR A 320 5.03 11.04 10.26
CA THR A 320 4.56 11.45 8.93
C THR A 320 3.17 10.94 8.60
N TRP A 321 2.79 9.78 9.14
CA TRP A 321 1.43 9.25 9.01
C TRP A 321 0.40 10.13 9.71
N GLY A 322 0.63 10.47 10.97
CA GLY A 322 -0.23 11.40 11.69
C GLY A 322 -0.33 12.75 10.98
N LEU A 323 0.82 13.30 10.56
CA LEU A 323 0.92 14.58 9.83
C LEU A 323 0.10 14.54 8.53
N GLY A 324 0.35 13.57 7.66
CA GLY A 324 -0.32 13.44 6.36
C GLY A 324 -1.81 13.18 6.50
N PHE A 325 -2.20 12.27 7.43
CA PHE A 325 -3.61 11.99 7.68
C PHE A 325 -4.39 13.23 8.12
N MET A 326 -3.89 13.98 9.07
CA MET A 326 -4.59 15.16 9.55
C MET A 326 -4.49 16.36 8.60
N ALA A 327 -3.45 16.46 7.78
CA ALA A 327 -3.39 17.44 6.69
C ALA A 327 -4.45 17.14 5.62
N PHE A 328 -4.63 15.86 5.23
CA PHE A 328 -5.72 15.41 4.38
C PHE A 328 -7.09 15.76 4.98
N VAL A 329 -7.31 15.50 6.26
CA VAL A 329 -8.56 15.86 6.97
C VAL A 329 -8.79 17.36 6.95
N ALA A 330 -7.76 18.18 7.22
CA ALA A 330 -7.85 19.63 7.19
C ALA A 330 -8.18 20.16 5.78
N LYS A 331 -7.54 19.63 4.75
CA LYS A 331 -7.86 19.93 3.35
C LYS A 331 -9.31 19.58 3.03
N SER A 332 -9.72 18.34 3.33
CA SER A 332 -11.07 17.86 3.02
C SER A 332 -12.14 18.67 3.76
N TYR A 333 -11.85 19.11 5.00
CA TYR A 333 -12.75 19.99 5.74
C TYR A 333 -12.95 21.35 5.04
N GLN A 334 -11.94 21.87 4.37
CA GLN A 334 -12.01 23.13 3.61
C GLN A 334 -12.75 22.94 2.29
N THR A 335 -12.47 21.85 1.58
CA THR A 335 -12.90 21.63 0.16
C THR A 335 -14.20 20.88 0.02
N ASP A 336 -14.68 20.14 1.04
CA ASP A 336 -15.92 19.35 1.01
C ASP A 336 -16.88 19.71 2.15
N PRO A 337 -17.60 20.85 2.08
CA PRO A 337 -18.51 21.32 3.12
C PRO A 337 -19.54 20.28 3.59
N PRO A 338 -20.15 19.45 2.70
CA PRO A 338 -21.12 18.43 3.13
C PRO A 338 -20.53 17.40 4.11
N GLN A 339 -19.23 17.13 4.09
CA GLN A 339 -18.58 16.14 4.95
C GLN A 339 -18.00 16.71 6.26
N ARG A 340 -18.12 18.01 6.50
CA ARG A 340 -17.53 18.65 7.70
C ARG A 340 -17.96 18.02 9.03
N SER A 341 -19.20 17.57 9.13
CA SER A 341 -19.70 16.92 10.36
C SER A 341 -19.02 15.57 10.59
N GLN A 342 -18.83 14.75 9.54
CA GLN A 342 -18.14 13.47 9.62
C GLN A 342 -16.65 13.66 9.86
N LEU A 343 -16.01 14.63 9.21
CA LEU A 343 -14.59 14.97 9.43
C LEU A 343 -14.33 15.40 10.88
N ARG A 344 -15.23 16.20 11.50
CA ARG A 344 -15.12 16.51 12.94
C ARG A 344 -15.26 15.27 13.83
N ARG A 345 -16.18 14.35 13.48
CA ARG A 345 -16.32 13.08 14.20
C ARG A 345 -15.06 12.22 14.05
N LEU A 346 -14.46 12.19 12.85
CA LEU A 346 -13.21 11.48 12.58
C LEU A 346 -12.05 12.03 13.41
N ILE A 347 -11.89 13.37 13.48
CA ILE A 347 -10.85 14.01 14.32
C ILE A 347 -11.03 13.59 15.78
N TRP A 348 -12.26 13.70 16.31
CA TRP A 348 -12.56 13.35 17.69
C TRP A 348 -12.32 11.85 17.97
N TRP A 349 -12.77 10.97 17.07
CA TRP A 349 -12.52 9.54 17.16
C TRP A 349 -11.03 9.25 17.18
N TRP A 350 -10.27 9.83 16.25
CA TRP A 350 -8.83 9.63 16.15
C TRP A 350 -8.09 10.10 17.41
N VAL A 351 -8.40 11.27 17.93
CA VAL A 351 -7.79 11.77 19.18
C VAL A 351 -8.06 10.80 20.33
N LYS A 352 -9.29 10.34 20.48
CA LYS A 352 -9.64 9.35 21.52
C LYS A 352 -8.88 8.04 21.34
N ASP A 353 -8.79 7.57 20.13
CA ASP A 353 -8.07 6.33 19.79
C ASP A 353 -6.58 6.44 20.10
N GLN A 354 -5.92 7.52 19.71
CA GLN A 354 -4.51 7.78 20.01
C GLN A 354 -4.25 7.85 21.53
N LEU A 355 -5.11 8.52 22.28
CA LEU A 355 -4.99 8.59 23.75
C LEU A 355 -5.20 7.22 24.40
N GLN A 356 -6.14 6.42 23.89
CA GLN A 356 -6.37 5.07 24.38
C GLN A 356 -5.19 4.14 24.05
N GLN A 357 -4.63 4.20 22.84
CA GLN A 357 -3.44 3.46 22.46
C GLN A 357 -2.24 3.86 23.33
N LEU A 358 -2.03 5.16 23.57
CA LEU A 358 -0.96 5.64 24.45
C LEU A 358 -1.11 5.11 25.88
N LYS A 359 -2.32 5.17 26.45
CA LYS A 359 -2.62 4.58 27.75
C LYS A 359 -2.30 3.08 27.77
N ASN A 360 -2.77 2.34 26.77
CA ASN A 360 -2.52 0.89 26.67
C ASN A 360 -1.02 0.59 26.56
N SER A 361 -0.28 1.40 25.82
CA SER A 361 1.17 1.25 25.67
C SER A 361 1.91 1.47 26.98
N LEU A 362 1.53 2.51 27.74
CA LEU A 362 2.13 2.81 29.05
C LEU A 362 1.94 1.69 30.08
N ILE A 363 0.87 0.91 29.97
CA ILE A 363 0.58 -0.24 30.85
C ILE A 363 0.97 -1.60 30.24
N GLY A 364 1.75 -1.60 29.14
CA GLY A 364 2.24 -2.81 28.49
C GLY A 364 1.19 -3.66 27.75
N ARG A 365 0.04 -3.07 27.41
CA ARG A 365 -1.09 -3.74 26.71
C ARG A 365 -1.17 -3.37 25.22
N HIS A 366 -0.14 -2.74 24.68
CA HIS A 366 -0.07 -2.36 23.26
C HIS A 366 1.27 -2.76 22.67
N VAL A 367 1.26 -3.15 21.40
CA VAL A 367 2.47 -3.58 20.68
C VAL A 367 3.48 -2.44 20.52
N LEU A 368 2.99 -1.26 20.10
CA LEU A 368 3.86 -0.11 19.87
C LEU A 368 4.32 0.55 21.18
N PRO A 369 5.60 0.96 21.26
CA PRO A 369 6.08 1.76 22.38
C PRO A 369 5.45 3.16 22.41
N PRO A 370 5.36 3.81 23.61
CA PRO A 370 4.73 5.13 23.74
C PRO A 370 5.34 6.20 22.84
N SER A 371 6.63 6.11 22.52
CA SER A 371 7.35 7.06 21.67
C SER A 371 6.84 7.08 20.23
N MET A 372 6.38 5.95 19.68
CA MET A 372 5.82 5.86 18.33
C MET A 372 4.40 6.42 18.27
N ILE A 373 3.55 6.05 19.25
CA ILE A 373 2.18 6.58 19.36
C ILE A 373 2.21 8.09 19.57
N SER A 374 3.09 8.58 20.44
CA SER A 374 3.28 10.02 20.64
C SER A 374 3.77 10.72 19.37
N ALA A 375 4.65 10.09 18.60
CA ALA A 375 5.10 10.65 17.33
C ALA A 375 3.94 10.81 16.35
N GLU A 376 3.10 9.78 16.17
CA GLU A 376 1.91 9.83 15.32
C GLU A 376 0.93 10.90 15.81
N PHE A 377 0.63 10.96 17.11
CA PHE A 377 -0.26 11.95 17.69
C PHE A 377 0.21 13.38 17.43
N TRP A 378 1.47 13.70 17.74
CA TRP A 378 2.00 15.05 17.53
C TRP A 378 2.13 15.40 16.04
N GLY A 379 2.49 14.43 15.19
CA GLY A 379 2.42 14.61 13.74
C GLY A 379 1.02 15.02 13.29
N GLY A 380 -0.02 14.33 13.78
CA GLY A 380 -1.41 14.66 13.47
C GLY A 380 -1.83 16.04 13.95
N MET A 381 -1.41 16.44 15.16
CA MET A 381 -1.69 17.81 15.66
C MET A 381 -1.06 18.86 14.74
N VAL A 382 0.17 18.68 14.29
CA VAL A 382 0.82 19.59 13.32
C VAL A 382 0.10 19.60 11.98
N GLY A 383 -0.30 18.43 11.46
CA GLY A 383 -1.05 18.31 10.21
C GLY A 383 -2.39 19.03 10.23
N LEU A 384 -3.10 18.96 11.38
CA LEU A 384 -4.40 19.61 11.57
C LEU A 384 -4.28 21.15 11.62
N PHE A 385 -3.21 21.68 12.21
CA PHE A 385 -3.05 23.10 12.51
C PHE A 385 -2.14 23.85 11.54
N GLY A 386 -2.45 23.83 10.23
CA GLY A 386 -1.91 24.78 9.26
C GLY A 386 -0.78 24.28 8.38
N GLU A 387 -0.45 22.99 8.41
CA GLU A 387 0.60 22.47 7.52
C GLU A 387 0.15 22.41 6.05
N TYR A 388 -1.10 22.07 5.77
CA TYR A 388 -1.63 22.07 4.40
C TYR A 388 -1.53 23.46 3.72
N PRO A 389 -1.97 24.60 4.33
CA PRO A 389 -1.75 25.93 3.76
C PRO A 389 -0.27 26.30 3.57
N ARG A 390 0.63 25.82 4.44
CA ARG A 390 2.08 26.03 4.26
C ARG A 390 2.58 25.24 3.06
N SER A 391 2.11 24.02 2.89
CA SER A 391 2.47 23.19 1.75
C SER A 391 1.97 23.76 0.42
N LEU A 392 0.76 24.32 0.37
CA LEU A 392 0.27 25.04 -0.82
C LEU A 392 1.21 26.16 -1.26
N ARG A 393 1.67 26.99 -0.32
CA ARG A 393 2.64 28.08 -0.63
C ARG A 393 3.96 27.54 -1.17
N ARG A 394 4.41 26.39 -0.66
CA ARG A 394 5.61 25.70 -1.16
C ARG A 394 5.43 25.21 -2.59
N ILE A 395 4.27 24.60 -2.91
CA ILE A 395 3.94 24.21 -4.28
C ILE A 395 4.02 25.37 -5.24
N GLU A 396 3.46 26.52 -4.87
CA GLU A 396 3.55 27.72 -5.71
C GLU A 396 5.00 28.15 -5.96
N GLN A 397 5.86 28.08 -4.93
CA GLN A 397 7.28 28.38 -5.08
C GLN A 397 7.98 27.37 -6.02
N ILE A 398 7.68 26.05 -5.85
CA ILE A 398 8.21 25.01 -6.74
C ILE A 398 7.77 25.27 -8.18
N ARG A 399 6.48 25.48 -8.42
CA ARG A 399 5.96 25.75 -9.77
C ARG A 399 6.62 26.97 -10.41
N ARG A 400 6.80 28.09 -9.67
CA ARG A 400 7.49 29.30 -10.17
C ARG A 400 8.96 29.06 -10.49
N LYS A 401 9.63 28.14 -9.78
CA LYS A 401 11.04 27.82 -10.03
C LYS A 401 11.25 26.99 -11.29
N PHE A 402 10.26 26.21 -11.68
CA PHE A 402 10.34 25.26 -12.80
C PHE A 402 9.36 25.60 -13.94
N SER A 403 8.73 26.78 -13.93
CA SER A 403 8.03 27.38 -15.07
C SER A 403 9.03 28.13 -15.95
#